data_ab40015d15a98bb7eafa21f0fce4a4aa
#
_entry.id   ab40015d15a98bb7eafa21f0fce4a4aa
#
_cell.length_a   1.000
_cell.length_b   1.000
_cell.length_c   1.000
_cell.angle_alpha   90.00
_cell.angle_beta   90.00
_cell.angle_gamma   90.00
#
_symmetry.space_group_name_H-M   'P 1'
#
loop_
_entity.id
_entity.type
_entity.pdbx_description
1 polymer ?
#
loop_
_entity_poly.entity_id
_entity_poly.type
_entity_poly.pdbx_seq_one_letter_code
_entity_poly.pdbx_strand_id
1 'polypeptide(L)'
;ENGQIAVDLPTLYDIAAALEVRVTQLLYLPPDQAPGAPSGAVPAFFAGLDRFYCYYYDGRSNHIVRSVGDILEEAGPGSFHVHMYMNVDDYDHYHLCENLYDGSLTHFDTLSLLVLQNQHMEMDHYQVGIPSPYMNAPVKWGLAFGISSRPLMPTSTKILFAKSPQKETPEFEKSLRLSREDIRLMKLYNMLTIL
;
A
#
# COMPACT_ATOMS: atom_id res chain seq x y z
N GLU A 1 -29.63 -12.51 -28.35
CA GLU A 1 -29.27 -12.51 -26.92
C GLU A 1 -29.14 -13.92 -26.33
N ASN A 2 -29.16 -14.95 -27.18
CA ASN A 2 -29.04 -16.35 -26.74
C ASN A 2 -27.60 -16.88 -26.74
N GLY A 3 -26.58 -16.00 -26.84
CA GLY A 3 -25.16 -16.38 -26.76
C GLY A 3 -24.66 -17.29 -27.88
N GLN A 4 -25.41 -17.42 -28.99
CA GLN A 4 -25.08 -18.35 -30.05
C GLN A 4 -24.24 -17.75 -31.20
N ILE A 5 -23.99 -16.43 -31.18
CA ILE A 5 -23.19 -15.74 -32.19
C ILE A 5 -21.96 -15.16 -31.54
N ALA A 6 -20.78 -15.55 -31.99
CA ALA A 6 -19.52 -14.93 -31.61
C ALA A 6 -19.44 -13.57 -32.30
N VAL A 7 -19.25 -12.51 -31.51
CA VAL A 7 -19.02 -11.14 -32.00
C VAL A 7 -17.54 -10.99 -32.35
N ASP A 8 -17.23 -10.67 -33.59
CA ASP A 8 -15.85 -10.36 -33.99
C ASP A 8 -15.43 -8.94 -33.57
N LEU A 9 -14.15 -8.64 -33.62
CA LEU A 9 -13.61 -7.36 -33.23
C LEU A 9 -14.20 -6.16 -34.04
N PRO A 10 -14.33 -6.22 -35.37
CA PRO A 10 -14.96 -5.16 -36.13
C PRO A 10 -16.38 -4.85 -35.65
N THR A 11 -17.21 -5.88 -35.49
CA THR A 11 -18.59 -5.73 -35.00
C THR A 11 -18.62 -5.12 -33.61
N LEU A 12 -17.66 -5.49 -32.72
CA LEU A 12 -17.57 -4.90 -31.39
C LEU A 12 -17.24 -3.39 -31.42
N TYR A 13 -16.38 -2.96 -32.33
CA TYR A 13 -16.09 -1.53 -32.57
C TYR A 13 -17.30 -0.79 -33.11
N ASP A 14 -18.05 -1.39 -34.06
CA ASP A 14 -19.26 -0.79 -34.61
C ASP A 14 -20.34 -0.63 -33.53
N ILE A 15 -20.52 -1.62 -32.66
CA ILE A 15 -21.44 -1.53 -31.52
C ILE A 15 -21.01 -0.43 -30.56
N ALA A 16 -19.71 -0.34 -30.22
CA ALA A 16 -19.18 0.70 -29.35
C ALA A 16 -19.42 2.08 -29.92
N ALA A 17 -19.19 2.28 -31.23
CA ALA A 17 -19.41 3.53 -31.91
C ALA A 17 -20.91 3.88 -31.93
N ALA A 18 -21.80 2.93 -32.21
CA ALA A 18 -23.25 3.18 -32.21
C ALA A 18 -23.81 3.52 -30.81
N LEU A 19 -23.18 3.03 -29.76
CA LEU A 19 -23.57 3.33 -28.38
C LEU A 19 -22.80 4.52 -27.76
N GLU A 20 -21.91 5.17 -28.55
CA GLU A 20 -21.02 6.24 -28.09
C GLU A 20 -20.20 5.90 -26.83
N VAL A 21 -19.78 4.64 -26.71
CA VAL A 21 -18.97 4.14 -25.61
C VAL A 21 -17.62 3.61 -26.10
N ARG A 22 -16.68 3.42 -25.18
CA ARG A 22 -15.41 2.75 -25.52
C ARG A 22 -15.63 1.25 -25.59
N VAL A 23 -14.91 0.56 -26.50
CA VAL A 23 -14.94 -0.91 -26.60
C VAL A 23 -14.65 -1.60 -25.27
N THR A 24 -13.75 -1.05 -24.46
CA THR A 24 -13.44 -1.55 -23.12
C THR A 24 -14.63 -1.54 -22.14
N GLN A 25 -15.62 -0.69 -22.36
CA GLN A 25 -16.85 -0.65 -21.57
C GLN A 25 -17.84 -1.75 -21.97
N LEU A 26 -17.72 -2.28 -23.18
CA LEU A 26 -18.52 -3.43 -23.65
C LEU A 26 -17.92 -4.77 -23.21
N LEU A 27 -16.61 -4.79 -22.88
CA LEU A 27 -15.89 -5.96 -22.40
C LEU A 27 -15.98 -5.99 -20.87
N TYR A 28 -17.16 -6.33 -20.35
CA TYR A 28 -17.31 -6.57 -18.92
C TYR A 28 -16.59 -7.87 -18.54
N LEU A 29 -15.49 -7.73 -17.81
CA LEU A 29 -14.84 -8.85 -17.13
C LEU A 29 -15.38 -8.89 -15.70
N PRO A 30 -15.84 -10.03 -15.21
CA PRO A 30 -16.16 -10.18 -13.80
C PRO A 30 -14.96 -9.74 -12.95
N PRO A 31 -15.17 -9.13 -11.78
CA PRO A 31 -14.10 -8.61 -10.93
C PRO A 31 -13.00 -9.63 -10.60
N ASP A 32 -13.36 -10.88 -10.46
CA ASP A 32 -12.48 -12.02 -10.19
C ASP A 32 -11.64 -12.47 -11.40
N GLN A 33 -11.96 -11.99 -12.61
CA GLN A 33 -11.23 -12.27 -13.85
C GLN A 33 -10.54 -11.02 -14.43
N ALA A 34 -10.76 -9.85 -13.81
CA ALA A 34 -10.12 -8.62 -14.27
C ALA A 34 -8.61 -8.66 -14.00
N PRO A 35 -7.75 -8.29 -14.99
CA PRO A 35 -6.33 -8.17 -14.75
C PRO A 35 -6.09 -7.19 -13.58
N GLY A 36 -5.36 -7.63 -12.57
CA GLY A 36 -5.10 -6.85 -11.37
C GLY A 36 -6.22 -6.85 -10.33
N ALA A 37 -7.24 -7.73 -10.47
CA ALA A 37 -8.17 -8.00 -9.36
C ALA A 37 -7.41 -8.53 -8.14
N PRO A 38 -7.89 -8.24 -6.90
CA PRO A 38 -7.32 -8.82 -5.69
C PRO A 38 -7.26 -10.33 -5.81
N SER A 39 -6.13 -10.93 -5.43
CA SER A 39 -5.92 -12.39 -5.58
C SER A 39 -6.79 -13.22 -4.64
N GLY A 40 -7.40 -12.59 -3.62
CA GLY A 40 -8.07 -13.27 -2.52
C GLY A 40 -7.10 -14.00 -1.58
N ALA A 41 -5.84 -14.16 -1.98
CA ALA A 41 -4.83 -14.81 -1.19
C ALA A 41 -4.08 -13.76 -0.33
N VAL A 42 -4.14 -13.93 0.98
CA VAL A 42 -3.39 -13.07 1.92
C VAL A 42 -1.92 -13.52 1.94
N PRO A 43 -0.94 -12.62 1.65
CA PRO A 43 0.47 -12.97 1.70
C PRO A 43 0.88 -13.47 3.09
N ALA A 44 1.86 -14.39 3.14
CA ALA A 44 2.32 -15.02 4.38
C ALA A 44 2.75 -14.02 5.48
N PHE A 45 3.17 -12.81 5.11
CA PHE A 45 3.45 -11.77 6.09
C PHE A 45 2.20 -11.32 6.84
N PHE A 46 1.10 -11.05 6.12
CA PHE A 46 -0.14 -10.54 6.71
C PHE A 46 -1.08 -11.63 7.20
N ALA A 47 -0.84 -12.91 6.83
CA ALA A 47 -1.72 -14.01 7.19
C ALA A 47 -1.86 -14.17 8.72
N GLY A 48 -3.10 -14.05 9.20
CA GLY A 48 -3.43 -14.16 10.62
C GLY A 48 -2.97 -12.99 11.49
N LEU A 49 -2.65 -11.84 10.90
CA LEU A 49 -2.35 -10.61 11.63
C LEU A 49 -3.61 -9.76 11.77
N ASP A 50 -3.95 -9.42 13.01
CA ASP A 50 -4.93 -8.38 13.33
C ASP A 50 -4.26 -7.02 13.47
N ARG A 51 -2.92 -7.00 13.60
CA ARG A 51 -2.12 -5.79 13.81
C ARG A 51 -0.74 -5.93 13.21
N PHE A 52 -0.22 -4.80 12.67
CA PHE A 52 1.17 -4.65 12.25
C PHE A 52 1.75 -3.34 12.75
N TYR A 53 3.07 -3.23 12.73
CA TYR A 53 3.84 -2.07 13.16
C TYR A 53 4.63 -1.52 11.99
N CYS A 54 4.70 -0.19 11.87
CA CYS A 54 5.43 0.46 10.80
C CYS A 54 6.44 1.46 11.33
N TYR A 55 7.56 1.57 10.62
CA TYR A 55 8.65 2.46 11.00
C TYR A 55 9.23 3.14 9.77
N TYR A 56 9.40 4.43 9.83
CA TYR A 56 10.25 5.14 8.89
C TYR A 56 11.06 6.21 9.60
N TYR A 57 12.15 6.64 8.98
CA TYR A 57 12.98 7.70 9.51
C TYR A 57 12.61 9.03 8.86
N ASP A 58 12.18 10.01 9.66
CA ASP A 58 11.98 11.37 9.18
C ASP A 58 13.27 12.17 9.36
N GLY A 59 13.99 12.39 8.27
CA GLY A 59 15.25 13.14 8.26
C GLY A 59 15.10 14.63 8.56
N ARG A 60 13.88 15.18 8.56
CA ARG A 60 13.62 16.59 8.89
C ARG A 60 13.59 16.82 10.40
N SER A 61 12.94 15.92 11.09
CA SER A 61 12.80 15.94 12.57
C SER A 61 13.88 15.10 13.27
N ASN A 62 14.65 14.32 12.49
CA ASN A 62 15.70 13.41 12.96
C ASN A 62 15.20 12.37 13.98
N HIS A 63 14.01 11.81 13.75
CA HIS A 63 13.49 10.74 14.61
C HIS A 63 12.81 9.63 13.80
N ILE A 64 12.61 8.51 14.47
CA ILE A 64 11.82 7.40 13.94
C ILE A 64 10.35 7.71 14.14
N VAL A 65 9.57 7.71 13.05
CA VAL A 65 8.11 7.74 13.12
C VAL A 65 7.63 6.31 13.27
N ARG A 66 6.91 6.05 14.36
CA ARG A 66 6.28 4.76 14.68
C ARG A 66 4.81 4.82 14.30
N SER A 67 4.30 3.74 13.76
CA SER A 67 2.88 3.64 13.46
C SER A 67 2.38 2.24 13.80
N VAL A 68 1.10 2.16 14.14
CA VAL A 68 0.38 0.90 14.39
C VAL A 68 -0.76 0.82 13.40
N GLY A 69 -0.88 -0.30 12.69
CA GLY A 69 -1.99 -0.59 11.79
C GLY A 69 -2.84 -1.71 12.34
N ASP A 70 -4.13 -1.44 12.60
CA ASP A 70 -5.11 -2.47 12.94
C ASP A 70 -5.82 -2.91 11.66
N ILE A 71 -5.76 -4.21 11.36
CA ILE A 71 -6.47 -4.85 10.26
C ILE A 71 -7.84 -5.23 10.80
N LEU A 72 -8.88 -4.67 10.19
CA LEU A 72 -10.26 -4.86 10.58
C LEU A 72 -10.94 -5.94 9.71
N GLU A 73 -12.23 -5.77 9.44
CA GLU A 73 -12.99 -6.71 8.64
C GLU A 73 -12.55 -6.76 7.17
N GLU A 74 -12.78 -7.90 6.55
CA GLU A 74 -12.57 -8.09 5.12
C GLU A 74 -13.70 -7.36 4.35
N ALA A 75 -13.30 -6.40 3.51
CA ALA A 75 -14.21 -5.63 2.67
C ALA A 75 -14.51 -6.31 1.33
N GLY A 76 -13.72 -7.31 0.97
CA GLY A 76 -13.84 -8.10 -0.26
C GLY A 76 -12.66 -9.05 -0.40
N PRO A 77 -12.66 -9.97 -1.35
CA PRO A 77 -11.62 -10.98 -1.48
C PRO A 77 -10.22 -10.36 -1.50
N GLY A 78 -9.41 -10.63 -0.46
CA GLY A 78 -8.06 -10.10 -0.29
C GLY A 78 -7.97 -8.58 -0.03
N SER A 79 -9.06 -7.94 0.36
CA SER A 79 -9.10 -6.52 0.71
C SER A 79 -9.68 -6.34 2.11
N PHE A 80 -8.99 -5.59 2.95
CA PHE A 80 -9.30 -5.40 4.36
C PHE A 80 -9.38 -3.92 4.70
N HIS A 81 -10.31 -3.53 5.58
CA HIS A 81 -10.28 -2.21 6.20
C HIS A 81 -9.12 -2.10 7.17
N VAL A 82 -8.47 -0.94 7.22
CA VAL A 82 -7.32 -0.69 8.10
C VAL A 82 -7.45 0.68 8.75
N HIS A 83 -7.27 0.72 10.07
CA HIS A 83 -6.97 1.96 10.78
C HIS A 83 -5.45 2.05 10.99
N MET A 84 -4.86 3.20 10.70
CA MET A 84 -3.44 3.44 10.92
C MET A 84 -3.23 4.63 11.86
N TYR A 85 -2.63 4.35 12.99
CA TYR A 85 -2.26 5.30 14.03
C TYR A 85 -0.81 5.72 13.80
N MET A 86 -0.58 6.93 13.33
CA MET A 86 0.74 7.41 12.93
C MET A 86 1.35 8.34 13.97
N ASN A 87 2.67 8.19 14.15
CA ASN A 87 3.47 8.91 15.13
C ASN A 87 3.01 8.66 16.56
N VAL A 88 3.03 7.37 16.94
CA VAL A 88 2.68 6.93 18.30
C VAL A 88 3.89 7.03 19.23
N ASP A 89 3.66 7.49 20.45
CA ASP A 89 4.71 7.56 21.48
C ASP A 89 4.84 6.24 22.25
N ASP A 90 3.73 5.56 22.46
CA ASP A 90 3.63 4.34 23.25
C ASP A 90 2.70 3.32 22.57
N TYR A 91 3.13 2.06 22.53
CA TYR A 91 2.34 0.99 21.92
C TYR A 91 1.15 0.53 22.76
N ASP A 92 1.22 0.71 24.08
CA ASP A 92 0.10 0.38 24.97
C ASP A 92 -1.03 1.41 24.86
N HIS A 93 -0.69 2.63 24.44
CA HIS A 93 -1.63 3.75 24.27
C HIS A 93 -1.59 4.32 22.84
N TYR A 94 -1.36 3.48 21.81
CA TYR A 94 -1.20 3.92 20.42
C TYR A 94 -2.40 4.69 19.84
N HIS A 95 -3.59 4.58 20.45
CA HIS A 95 -4.75 5.39 20.09
C HIS A 95 -4.54 6.89 20.35
N LEU A 96 -3.58 7.25 21.23
CA LEU A 96 -3.15 8.62 21.46
C LEU A 96 -2.05 9.01 20.44
N CYS A 97 -2.39 8.90 19.15
CA CYS A 97 -1.48 9.18 18.04
C CYS A 97 -1.59 10.63 17.57
N GLU A 98 -0.59 11.11 16.85
CA GLU A 98 -0.66 12.44 16.22
C GLU A 98 -1.65 12.48 15.06
N ASN A 99 -1.69 11.41 14.25
CA ASN A 99 -2.56 11.33 13.07
C ASN A 99 -3.22 9.96 12.97
N LEU A 100 -4.52 9.96 12.74
CA LEU A 100 -5.33 8.76 12.47
C LEU A 100 -5.73 8.73 11.00
N TYR A 101 -5.43 7.62 10.35
CA TYR A 101 -5.80 7.35 8.97
C TYR A 101 -6.75 6.17 8.91
N ASP A 102 -7.68 6.24 7.97
CA ASP A 102 -8.60 5.17 7.60
C ASP A 102 -8.37 4.77 6.16
N GLY A 103 -8.57 3.49 5.83
CA GLY A 103 -8.38 3.05 4.47
C GLY A 103 -8.42 1.55 4.26
N SER A 104 -7.68 1.07 3.26
CA SER A 104 -7.71 -0.32 2.84
C SER A 104 -6.32 -0.90 2.61
N LEU A 105 -6.18 -2.19 2.94
CA LEU A 105 -5.05 -3.03 2.57
C LEU A 105 -5.55 -4.08 1.59
N THR A 106 -5.11 -4.00 0.34
CA THR A 106 -5.54 -4.92 -0.72
C THR A 106 -4.37 -5.77 -1.19
N HIS A 107 -4.57 -7.07 -1.26
CA HIS A 107 -3.55 -8.04 -1.66
C HIS A 107 -3.73 -8.45 -3.12
N PHE A 108 -2.67 -8.26 -3.90
CA PHE A 108 -2.50 -8.78 -5.26
C PHE A 108 -1.42 -9.86 -5.23
N ASP A 109 -1.24 -10.58 -6.33
CA ASP A 109 -0.29 -11.71 -6.37
C ASP A 109 1.14 -11.36 -5.96
N THR A 110 1.64 -10.22 -6.42
CA THR A 110 3.04 -9.82 -6.19
C THR A 110 3.19 -8.57 -5.31
N LEU A 111 2.09 -7.90 -5.02
CA LEU A 111 2.07 -6.63 -4.32
C LEU A 111 0.87 -6.54 -3.38
N SER A 112 1.09 -6.03 -2.18
CA SER A 112 0.02 -5.51 -1.33
C SER A 112 0.01 -3.99 -1.42
N LEU A 113 -1.16 -3.40 -1.57
CA LEU A 113 -1.35 -1.96 -1.63
C LEU A 113 -2.11 -1.49 -0.40
N LEU A 114 -1.49 -0.62 0.39
CA LEU A 114 -2.14 0.08 1.49
C LEU A 114 -2.48 1.49 1.02
N VAL A 115 -3.75 1.87 1.11
CA VAL A 115 -4.25 3.20 0.73
C VAL A 115 -5.00 3.78 1.90
N LEU A 116 -4.55 4.93 2.38
CA LEU A 116 -5.02 5.57 3.60
C LEU A 116 -5.35 7.03 3.36
N GLN A 117 -6.34 7.53 4.08
CA GLN A 117 -6.73 8.93 4.13
C GLN A 117 -6.77 9.41 5.57
N ASN A 118 -6.19 10.57 5.85
CA ASN A 118 -6.22 11.18 7.17
C ASN A 118 -7.66 11.57 7.55
N GLN A 119 -8.12 11.18 8.73
CA GLN A 119 -9.50 11.44 9.17
C GLN A 119 -9.79 12.93 9.42
N HIS A 120 -8.75 13.73 9.64
CA HIS A 120 -8.88 15.16 9.95
C HIS A 120 -8.45 16.09 8.82
N MET A 121 -7.80 15.54 7.77
CA MET A 121 -7.25 16.31 6.67
C MET A 121 -7.50 15.60 5.33
N GLU A 122 -8.55 15.97 4.62
CA GLU A 122 -8.99 15.31 3.37
C GLU A 122 -7.90 15.21 2.30
N MET A 123 -7.02 16.21 2.22
CA MET A 123 -5.93 16.22 1.23
C MET A 123 -4.76 15.30 1.58
N ASP A 124 -4.69 14.81 2.81
CA ASP A 124 -3.59 13.97 3.27
C ASP A 124 -3.89 12.50 3.01
N HIS A 125 -3.42 12.04 1.86
CA HIS A 125 -3.48 10.65 1.43
C HIS A 125 -2.10 10.01 1.54
N TYR A 126 -2.09 8.76 1.98
CA TYR A 126 -0.89 7.97 2.16
C TYR A 126 -1.05 6.62 1.46
N GLN A 127 -0.12 6.28 0.60
CA GLN A 127 -0.14 5.03 -0.16
C GLN A 127 1.16 4.28 0.03
N VAL A 128 1.09 2.96 0.19
CA VAL A 128 2.28 2.12 0.32
C VAL A 128 2.17 0.89 -0.56
N GLY A 129 3.14 0.73 -1.45
CA GLY A 129 3.37 -0.51 -2.18
C GLY A 129 4.26 -1.43 -1.35
N ILE A 130 3.80 -2.66 -1.08
CA ILE A 130 4.51 -3.65 -0.27
C ILE A 130 4.69 -4.90 -1.13
N PRO A 131 5.92 -5.18 -1.62
CA PRO A 131 6.17 -6.41 -2.38
C PRO A 131 5.81 -7.65 -1.55
N SER A 132 5.22 -8.64 -2.21
CA SER A 132 4.81 -9.91 -1.59
C SER A 132 5.81 -11.03 -1.89
N PRO A 133 6.99 -11.09 -1.24
CA PRO A 133 7.89 -12.21 -1.40
C PRO A 133 7.26 -13.48 -0.83
N TYR A 134 7.56 -14.61 -1.45
CA TYR A 134 7.04 -15.93 -1.06
C TYR A 134 7.44 -16.36 0.35
N MET A 135 8.48 -15.76 0.94
CA MET A 135 8.96 -16.15 2.26
C MET A 135 8.25 -15.37 3.37
N ASN A 136 7.88 -16.11 4.42
CA ASN A 136 7.36 -15.53 5.64
C ASN A 136 8.50 -14.89 6.44
N ALA A 137 8.68 -13.58 6.30
CA ALA A 137 9.66 -12.80 7.03
C ALA A 137 9.01 -12.06 8.22
N PRO A 138 9.73 -11.84 9.34
CA PRO A 138 9.22 -11.09 10.48
C PRO A 138 9.02 -9.59 10.16
N VAL A 139 9.75 -9.10 9.17
CA VAL A 139 9.68 -7.71 8.68
C VAL A 139 9.62 -7.66 7.17
N LYS A 140 9.07 -6.58 6.63
CA LYS A 140 9.02 -6.27 5.20
C LYS A 140 9.26 -4.81 4.94
N TRP A 141 9.88 -4.52 3.80
CA TRP A 141 9.98 -3.17 3.31
C TRP A 141 8.83 -2.84 2.37
N GLY A 142 8.38 -1.59 2.42
CA GLY A 142 7.45 -0.98 1.49
C GLY A 142 7.97 0.37 1.03
N LEU A 143 7.44 0.83 -0.10
CA LEU A 143 7.65 2.19 -0.59
C LEU A 143 6.37 2.99 -0.38
N ALA A 144 6.48 4.02 0.43
CA ALA A 144 5.38 4.92 0.75
C ALA A 144 5.42 6.16 -0.13
N PHE A 145 4.24 6.67 -0.48
CA PHE A 145 4.01 7.96 -1.10
C PHE A 145 2.95 8.72 -0.32
N GLY A 146 3.18 10.00 -0.09
CA GLY A 146 2.25 10.85 0.65
C GLY A 146 2.63 12.31 0.55
N ILE A 147 2.04 13.11 1.41
CA ILE A 147 2.31 14.55 1.50
C ILE A 147 3.01 14.85 2.82
N SER A 148 4.12 15.54 2.75
CA SER A 148 4.78 16.10 3.94
C SER A 148 4.08 17.39 4.35
N SER A 149 3.90 17.60 5.65
CA SER A 149 3.19 18.78 6.16
C SER A 149 4.05 20.05 6.25
N ARG A 150 5.38 19.89 6.39
CA ARG A 150 6.28 21.06 6.60
C ARG A 150 7.65 20.85 5.95
N PRO A 151 7.91 21.40 4.74
CA PRO A 151 6.96 22.11 3.87
C PRO A 151 5.94 21.17 3.25
N LEU A 152 4.79 21.69 2.81
CA LEU A 152 3.78 20.91 2.12
C LEU A 152 4.31 20.52 0.74
N MET A 153 4.63 19.22 0.57
CA MET A 153 5.17 18.70 -0.69
C MET A 153 4.94 17.20 -0.82
N PRO A 154 4.75 16.67 -2.03
CA PRO A 154 4.75 15.23 -2.26
C PRO A 154 6.08 14.62 -1.84
N THR A 155 6.03 13.51 -1.13
CA THR A 155 7.22 12.79 -0.65
C THR A 155 7.07 11.30 -0.87
N SER A 156 8.21 10.63 -1.02
CA SER A 156 8.28 9.18 -1.02
C SER A 156 9.38 8.71 -0.07
N THR A 157 9.08 7.69 0.72
CA THR A 157 10.02 7.14 1.69
C THR A 157 9.91 5.63 1.78
N LYS A 158 11.02 4.97 2.14
CA LYS A 158 10.96 3.55 2.52
C LYS A 158 10.38 3.41 3.91
N ILE A 159 9.55 2.41 4.09
CA ILE A 159 8.88 2.10 5.34
C ILE A 159 9.06 0.61 5.67
N LEU A 160 9.35 0.31 6.91
CA LEU A 160 9.48 -1.05 7.42
C LEU A 160 8.16 -1.46 8.07
N PHE A 161 7.64 -2.61 7.67
CA PHE A 161 6.53 -3.31 8.32
C PHE A 161 7.06 -4.42 9.20
N ALA A 162 6.51 -4.58 10.39
CA ALA A 162 6.90 -5.62 11.35
C ALA A 162 5.65 -6.26 11.97
N LYS A 163 5.72 -7.57 12.27
CA LYS A 163 4.64 -8.31 12.96
C LYS A 163 4.56 -8.02 14.46
N SER A 164 5.62 -7.48 15.03
CA SER A 164 5.73 -7.12 16.44
C SER A 164 6.55 -5.86 16.60
N PRO A 165 6.40 -5.13 17.75
CA PRO A 165 7.22 -3.97 18.03
C PRO A 165 8.71 -4.28 17.91
N GLN A 166 9.45 -3.39 17.25
CA GLN A 166 10.89 -3.53 17.07
C GLN A 166 11.65 -2.74 18.13
N LYS A 167 12.78 -3.32 18.59
CA LYS A 167 13.66 -2.60 19.50
C LYS A 167 14.45 -1.56 18.72
N GLU A 168 14.32 -0.31 19.15
CA GLU A 168 15.00 0.80 18.51
C GLU A 168 16.46 0.90 18.98
N THR A 169 17.34 0.26 18.23
CA THR A 169 18.79 0.37 18.40
C THR A 169 19.36 1.36 17.38
N PRO A 170 20.59 1.85 17.59
CA PRO A 170 21.25 2.67 16.58
C PRO A 170 21.37 1.99 15.20
N GLU A 171 21.51 0.65 15.19
CA GLU A 171 21.56 -0.16 13.96
C GLU A 171 20.20 -0.20 13.28
N PHE A 172 19.11 -0.32 14.06
CA PHE A 172 17.74 -0.27 13.56
C PHE A 172 17.47 1.10 12.93
N GLU A 173 17.74 2.19 13.64
CA GLU A 173 17.59 3.54 13.11
C GLU A 173 18.40 3.73 11.80
N LYS A 174 19.65 3.26 11.78
CA LYS A 174 20.49 3.34 10.59
C LYS A 174 19.89 2.56 9.40
N SER A 175 19.21 1.44 9.65
CA SER A 175 18.56 0.66 8.61
C SER A 175 17.38 1.38 7.96
N LEU A 176 16.66 2.22 8.73
CA LEU A 176 15.54 3.01 8.25
C LEU A 176 15.97 4.21 7.38
N ARG A 177 17.21 4.67 7.51
CA ARG A 177 17.76 5.76 6.69
C ARG A 177 18.08 5.30 5.27
N LEU A 178 18.10 6.22 4.32
CA LEU A 178 18.59 5.94 2.98
C LEU A 178 20.08 5.55 3.04
N SER A 179 20.38 4.35 2.57
CA SER A 179 21.72 3.82 2.51
C SER A 179 22.50 4.38 1.29
N ARG A 180 23.81 4.15 1.24
CA ARG A 180 24.59 4.46 0.05
C ARG A 180 24.11 3.69 -1.19
N GLU A 181 23.64 2.46 -0.98
CA GLU A 181 23.11 1.62 -2.06
C GLU A 181 21.75 2.15 -2.55
N ASP A 182 20.84 2.56 -1.66
CA ASP A 182 19.59 3.20 -2.05
C ASP A 182 19.85 4.43 -2.94
N ILE A 183 20.83 5.26 -2.57
CA ILE A 183 21.22 6.45 -3.34
C ILE A 183 21.84 6.06 -4.69
N ARG A 184 22.66 5.00 -4.72
CA ARG A 184 23.26 4.48 -5.96
C ARG A 184 22.18 4.01 -6.94
N LEU A 185 21.22 3.21 -6.46
CA LEU A 185 20.12 2.71 -7.27
C LEU A 185 19.19 3.83 -7.73
N MET A 186 18.90 4.79 -6.86
CA MET A 186 18.10 5.96 -7.20
C MET A 186 18.75 6.78 -8.34
N LYS A 187 20.06 6.94 -8.34
CA LYS A 187 20.78 7.60 -9.43
C LYS A 187 20.81 6.77 -10.71
N LEU A 188 20.95 5.45 -10.59
CA LEU A 188 21.04 4.53 -11.74
C LEU A 188 19.69 4.43 -12.46
N TYR A 189 18.60 4.28 -11.71
CA TYR A 189 17.26 4.09 -12.26
C TYR A 189 16.45 5.38 -12.40
N ASN A 190 16.96 6.50 -11.84
CA ASN A 190 16.22 7.75 -11.68
C ASN A 190 14.88 7.56 -10.93
N MET A 191 14.85 6.62 -9.99
CA MET A 191 13.67 6.26 -9.20
C MET A 191 14.11 5.82 -7.79
N LEU A 192 13.32 6.17 -6.76
CA LEU A 192 13.47 5.56 -5.44
C LEU A 192 12.89 4.15 -5.49
N THR A 193 13.70 3.15 -5.19
CA THR A 193 13.35 1.73 -5.20
C THR A 193 13.64 1.11 -3.85
N ILE A 194 12.96 0.02 -3.53
CA ILE A 194 13.23 -0.87 -2.39
C ILE A 194 13.53 -2.28 -2.94
N LEU A 195 14.49 -2.94 -2.34
CA LEU A 195 14.89 -4.31 -2.69
C LEU A 195 14.63 -5.23 -1.49
#